data_237db7dd8058bd68feb3dfa42f80250d
#
_entry.id   237db7dd8058bd68feb3dfa42f80250d
#
_cell.length_a   1.000
_cell.length_b   1.000
_cell.length_c   1.000
_cell.angle_alpha   90.00
_cell.angle_beta   90.00
_cell.angle_gamma   90.00
#
_symmetry.space_group_name_H-M   'P 1'
#
loop_
_entity.id
_entity.type
_entity.pdbx_description
1 polymer ?
#
loop_
_entity_poly.entity_id
_entity_poly.type
_entity_poly.pdbx_seq_one_letter_code
_entity_poly.pdbx_strand_id
1 'polypeptide(L)'
;MPFDQLDRFKVHCKPLKERPNKVHIETDHVPADATPKPLGAAGDTAIAEIVKRLITARKTGASRMLAFGAHSIKNGLAPVFTKLIADGWITHLATNGAGIIHDWEFAYQGHSSEDVRANVTRGEFGTWHETGFYINPAILVGAYKGLGYGESVGALVENEGLQIPTEQELIDTVKMLVESDSDRAASAADLLTH
;
A
#
# COMPACT_ATOMS: atom_id res chain seq x y z
N MET A 1 10.06 31.33 -4.25
CA MET A 1 10.10 30.19 -5.20
C MET A 1 9.74 30.71 -6.57
N PRO A 2 10.29 30.21 -7.67
CA PRO A 2 10.05 30.77 -9.02
C PRO A 2 8.65 30.47 -9.57
N PHE A 3 7.86 29.64 -8.89
CA PHE A 3 6.50 29.25 -9.29
C PHE A 3 5.53 29.46 -8.15
N ASP A 4 4.27 29.78 -8.48
CA ASP A 4 3.18 29.88 -7.52
C ASP A 4 2.93 28.52 -6.84
N GLN A 5 2.54 28.57 -5.56
CA GLN A 5 2.14 27.35 -4.86
C GLN A 5 0.80 26.86 -5.37
N LEU A 6 0.69 25.55 -5.62
CA LEU A 6 -0.60 24.93 -5.93
C LEU A 6 -1.54 25.07 -4.74
N ASP A 7 -2.71 25.62 -4.98
CA ASP A 7 -3.80 25.62 -4.02
C ASP A 7 -4.51 24.27 -4.06
N ARG A 8 -4.21 23.41 -3.08
CA ARG A 8 -4.76 22.06 -3.00
C ARG A 8 -6.30 22.04 -2.87
N PHE A 9 -6.91 23.09 -2.36
CA PHE A 9 -8.37 23.19 -2.22
C PHE A 9 -9.08 23.47 -3.55
N LYS A 10 -8.33 23.83 -4.59
CA LYS A 10 -8.84 23.98 -5.95
C LYS A 10 -8.69 22.74 -6.82
N VAL A 11 -8.11 21.66 -6.28
CA VAL A 11 -8.01 20.38 -6.99
C VAL A 11 -9.39 19.71 -7.00
N HIS A 12 -9.87 19.39 -8.20
CA HIS A 12 -11.12 18.67 -8.38
C HIS A 12 -10.82 17.19 -8.61
N CYS A 13 -11.15 16.35 -7.63
CA CYS A 13 -11.05 14.91 -7.75
C CYS A 13 -12.26 14.35 -8.50
N LYS A 14 -12.04 13.38 -9.38
CA LYS A 14 -13.07 12.64 -10.10
C LYS A 14 -13.37 11.32 -9.41
N PRO A 15 -14.58 10.76 -9.60
CA PRO A 15 -14.89 9.42 -9.12
C PRO A 15 -13.97 8.37 -9.75
N LEU A 16 -13.42 7.48 -8.92
CA LEU A 16 -12.48 6.44 -9.36
C LEU A 16 -13.12 5.50 -10.42
N LYS A 17 -14.42 5.26 -10.33
CA LYS A 17 -15.18 4.47 -11.31
C LYS A 17 -15.18 5.01 -12.74
N GLU A 18 -14.87 6.31 -12.92
CA GLU A 18 -14.78 6.94 -14.24
C GLU A 18 -13.40 6.75 -14.88
N ARG A 19 -12.43 6.23 -14.12
CA ARG A 19 -11.07 6.04 -14.60
C ARG A 19 -10.96 4.79 -15.47
N PRO A 20 -10.51 4.91 -16.74
CA PRO A 20 -10.08 3.75 -17.51
C PRO A 20 -8.87 3.10 -16.85
N ASN A 21 -8.95 1.82 -16.54
CA ASN A 21 -7.88 1.04 -15.94
C ASN A 21 -7.29 0.05 -16.94
N LYS A 22 -5.97 -0.23 -16.80
CA LYS A 22 -5.22 -1.08 -17.74
C LYS A 22 -5.02 -2.51 -17.25
N VAL A 23 -5.25 -2.76 -15.97
CA VAL A 23 -4.94 -4.04 -15.33
C VAL A 23 -6.13 -4.49 -14.51
N HIS A 24 -6.53 -5.75 -14.69
CA HIS A 24 -7.68 -6.36 -14.04
C HIS A 24 -7.23 -7.59 -13.26
N ILE A 25 -7.74 -7.75 -12.04
CA ILE A 25 -7.35 -8.83 -11.13
C ILE A 25 -7.61 -10.22 -11.73
N GLU A 26 -8.73 -10.37 -12.45
CA GLU A 26 -9.16 -11.67 -12.99
C GLU A 26 -8.29 -12.15 -14.15
N THR A 27 -7.71 -11.24 -14.92
CA THR A 27 -6.97 -11.56 -16.16
C THR A 27 -5.47 -11.38 -16.06
N ASP A 28 -5.02 -10.46 -15.21
CA ASP A 28 -3.64 -10.01 -15.19
C ASP A 28 -2.87 -10.47 -13.94
N HIS A 29 -3.55 -11.03 -12.93
CA HIS A 29 -2.87 -11.61 -11.78
C HIS A 29 -2.09 -12.87 -12.18
N VAL A 30 -0.84 -12.92 -11.77
CA VAL A 30 0.06 -14.05 -11.99
C VAL A 30 -0.24 -15.13 -10.95
N PRO A 31 -0.70 -16.32 -11.34
CA PRO A 31 -0.89 -17.41 -10.40
C PRO A 31 0.42 -17.76 -9.67
N ALA A 32 0.31 -18.09 -8.39
CA ALA A 32 1.49 -18.38 -7.57
C ALA A 32 2.30 -19.60 -8.04
N ASP A 33 1.66 -20.48 -8.80
CA ASP A 33 2.22 -21.70 -9.42
C ASP A 33 2.57 -21.52 -10.91
N ALA A 34 2.48 -20.30 -11.43
CA ALA A 34 2.82 -20.02 -12.82
C ALA A 34 4.27 -20.40 -13.14
N THR A 35 4.49 -21.05 -14.27
CA THR A 35 5.84 -21.34 -14.73
C THR A 35 6.56 -20.07 -15.16
N PRO A 36 7.69 -19.70 -14.54
CA PRO A 36 8.41 -18.49 -14.89
C PRO A 36 9.04 -18.61 -16.31
N LYS A 37 9.20 -17.46 -16.95
CA LYS A 37 9.94 -17.41 -18.23
C LYS A 37 11.43 -17.62 -17.97
N PRO A 38 12.17 -18.27 -18.90
CA PRO A 38 13.62 -18.41 -18.80
C PRO A 38 14.33 -17.05 -18.71
N LEU A 39 15.29 -16.93 -17.79
CA LEU A 39 16.07 -15.71 -17.60
C LEU A 39 17.42 -15.73 -18.32
N GLY A 40 17.83 -16.90 -18.83
CA GLY A 40 19.16 -17.13 -19.37
C GLY A 40 20.21 -17.38 -18.28
N ALA A 41 21.42 -17.81 -18.67
CA ALA A 41 22.43 -18.36 -17.76
C ALA A 41 22.79 -17.42 -16.59
N ALA A 42 22.92 -16.12 -16.83
CA ALA A 42 23.25 -15.16 -15.77
C ALA A 42 22.11 -15.01 -14.75
N GLY A 43 20.85 -14.94 -15.24
CA GLY A 43 19.68 -14.88 -14.38
C GLY A 43 19.48 -16.16 -13.57
N ASP A 44 19.63 -17.30 -14.19
CA ASP A 44 19.52 -18.60 -13.54
C ASP A 44 20.57 -18.79 -12.42
N THR A 45 21.79 -18.33 -12.66
CA THR A 45 22.87 -18.33 -11.65
C THR A 45 22.51 -17.42 -10.46
N ALA A 46 22.00 -16.20 -10.72
CA ALA A 46 21.60 -15.26 -9.70
C ALA A 46 20.44 -15.84 -8.85
N ILE A 47 19.43 -16.43 -9.48
CA ILE A 47 18.32 -17.07 -8.76
C ILE A 47 18.80 -18.24 -7.90
N ALA A 48 19.68 -19.09 -8.42
CA ALA A 48 20.23 -20.21 -7.65
C ALA A 48 20.96 -19.72 -6.38
N GLU A 49 21.75 -18.65 -6.47
CA GLU A 49 22.42 -18.07 -5.30
C GLU A 49 21.43 -17.43 -4.32
N ILE A 50 20.39 -16.72 -4.80
CA ILE A 50 19.33 -16.17 -3.95
C ILE A 50 18.63 -17.30 -3.20
N VAL A 51 18.21 -18.35 -3.88
CA VAL A 51 17.54 -19.52 -3.28
C VAL A 51 18.42 -20.14 -2.18
N LYS A 52 19.71 -20.35 -2.44
CA LYS A 52 20.65 -20.87 -1.46
C LYS A 52 20.72 -20.00 -0.20
N ARG A 53 20.80 -18.67 -0.37
CA ARG A 53 20.82 -17.72 0.75
C ARG A 53 19.51 -17.71 1.52
N LEU A 54 18.36 -17.74 0.84
CA LEU A 54 17.05 -17.79 1.48
C LEU A 54 16.87 -19.08 2.30
N ILE A 55 17.29 -20.24 1.78
CA ILE A 55 17.27 -21.50 2.51
C ILE A 55 18.11 -21.41 3.78
N THR A 56 19.33 -20.83 3.69
CA THR A 56 20.22 -20.66 4.84
C THR A 56 19.60 -19.71 5.88
N ALA A 57 19.10 -18.55 5.44
CA ALA A 57 18.46 -17.57 6.31
C ALA A 57 17.22 -18.15 7.01
N ARG A 58 16.43 -18.95 6.30
CA ARG A 58 15.26 -19.64 6.87
C ARG A 58 15.66 -20.63 7.96
N LYS A 59 16.72 -21.44 7.74
CA LYS A 59 17.21 -22.41 8.71
C LYS A 59 17.75 -21.77 9.99
N THR A 60 18.33 -20.58 9.88
CA THR A 60 18.90 -19.83 11.02
C THR A 60 17.92 -18.85 11.66
N GLY A 61 16.68 -18.77 11.19
CA GLY A 61 15.70 -17.79 11.69
C GLY A 61 16.00 -16.34 11.31
N ALA A 62 16.93 -16.08 10.39
CA ALA A 62 17.29 -14.73 9.97
C ALA A 62 16.17 -14.05 9.18
N SER A 63 16.12 -12.72 9.23
CA SER A 63 15.16 -11.90 8.47
C SER A 63 15.34 -12.09 6.96
N ARG A 64 14.23 -12.13 6.26
CA ARG A 64 14.14 -12.26 4.79
C ARG A 64 13.20 -11.19 4.28
N MET A 65 13.77 -10.07 3.86
CA MET A 65 13.02 -8.91 3.39
C MET A 65 12.86 -8.96 1.86
N LEU A 66 11.64 -8.74 1.38
CA LEU A 66 11.35 -8.46 -0.02
C LEU A 66 11.03 -6.97 -0.19
N ALA A 67 11.95 -6.24 -0.82
CA ALA A 67 11.74 -4.83 -1.20
C ALA A 67 11.31 -4.76 -2.67
N PHE A 68 10.23 -4.03 -2.95
CA PHE A 68 9.67 -3.93 -4.30
C PHE A 68 8.98 -2.58 -4.54
N GLY A 69 8.86 -2.20 -5.81
CA GLY A 69 8.12 -1.01 -6.23
C GLY A 69 6.70 -1.34 -6.69
N ALA A 70 5.91 -0.30 -6.94
CA ALA A 70 4.52 -0.37 -7.37
C ALA A 70 4.27 -1.26 -8.60
N HIS A 71 5.25 -1.34 -9.51
CA HIS A 71 5.13 -2.13 -10.74
C HIS A 71 4.93 -3.62 -10.47
N SER A 72 5.48 -4.16 -9.38
CA SER A 72 5.27 -5.56 -9.03
C SER A 72 3.79 -5.84 -8.74
N ILE A 73 3.14 -4.98 -7.96
CA ILE A 73 1.71 -5.12 -7.64
C ILE A 73 0.85 -4.87 -8.88
N LYS A 74 1.06 -3.74 -9.57
CA LYS A 74 0.24 -3.42 -10.75
C LYS A 74 0.39 -4.41 -11.91
N ASN A 75 1.48 -5.18 -11.96
CA ASN A 75 1.68 -6.26 -12.93
C ASN A 75 1.23 -7.64 -12.39
N GLY A 76 0.47 -7.66 -11.30
CA GLY A 76 -0.25 -8.85 -10.85
C GLY A 76 0.54 -9.82 -9.99
N LEU A 77 1.69 -9.44 -9.39
CA LEU A 77 2.51 -10.35 -8.58
C LEU A 77 2.02 -10.55 -7.14
N ALA A 78 0.93 -9.91 -6.71
CA ALA A 78 0.40 -10.06 -5.36
C ALA A 78 0.16 -11.52 -4.93
N PRO A 79 -0.42 -12.43 -5.74
CA PRO A 79 -0.58 -13.83 -5.35
C PRO A 79 0.73 -14.56 -5.07
N VAL A 80 1.78 -14.23 -5.83
CA VAL A 80 3.13 -14.80 -5.62
C VAL A 80 3.70 -14.31 -4.29
N PHE A 81 3.58 -13.02 -3.96
CA PHE A 81 4.06 -12.47 -2.69
C PHE A 81 3.31 -13.05 -1.49
N THR A 82 1.98 -13.14 -1.60
CA THR A 82 1.13 -13.75 -0.57
C THR A 82 1.57 -15.20 -0.29
N LYS A 83 1.84 -15.99 -1.34
CA LYS A 83 2.33 -17.35 -1.17
C LYS A 83 3.71 -17.42 -0.52
N LEU A 84 4.63 -16.54 -0.91
CA LEU A 84 5.97 -16.49 -0.29
C LEU A 84 5.89 -16.16 1.21
N ILE A 85 4.95 -15.29 1.62
CA ILE A 85 4.70 -14.96 3.03
C ILE A 85 4.05 -16.15 3.75
N ALA A 86 2.97 -16.71 3.19
CA ALA A 86 2.22 -17.82 3.78
C ALA A 86 3.11 -19.05 3.99
N ASP A 87 4.00 -19.35 3.05
CA ASP A 87 4.97 -20.44 3.15
C ASP A 87 6.17 -20.10 4.05
N GLY A 88 6.23 -18.91 4.62
CA GLY A 88 7.31 -18.47 5.51
C GLY A 88 8.66 -18.26 4.82
N TRP A 89 8.67 -17.96 3.51
CA TRP A 89 9.89 -17.59 2.79
C TRP A 89 10.27 -16.15 3.01
N ILE A 90 9.31 -15.26 3.14
CA ILE A 90 9.49 -13.83 3.38
C ILE A 90 8.97 -13.49 4.77
N THR A 91 9.72 -12.69 5.54
CA THR A 91 9.35 -12.24 6.88
C THR A 91 8.97 -10.76 6.94
N HIS A 92 9.39 -9.98 5.93
CA HIS A 92 9.15 -8.55 5.85
C HIS A 92 8.89 -8.15 4.41
N LEU A 93 7.91 -7.27 4.21
CA LEU A 93 7.67 -6.56 2.95
C LEU A 93 8.08 -5.10 3.11
N ALA A 94 8.75 -4.55 2.09
CA ALA A 94 9.04 -3.13 1.99
C ALA A 94 8.64 -2.63 0.61
N THR A 95 7.75 -1.64 0.58
CA THR A 95 7.27 -1.04 -0.67
C THR A 95 7.06 0.46 -0.51
N ASN A 96 6.61 1.13 -1.55
CA ASN A 96 6.26 2.55 -1.52
C ASN A 96 4.73 2.76 -1.54
N GLY A 97 4.29 4.00 -1.28
CA GLY A 97 2.85 4.32 -1.26
C GLY A 97 2.11 3.95 -2.54
N ALA A 98 2.75 4.06 -3.71
CA ALA A 98 2.12 3.66 -4.97
C ALA A 98 1.84 2.14 -5.05
N GLY A 99 2.69 1.30 -4.42
CA GLY A 99 2.43 -0.14 -4.29
C GLY A 99 1.18 -0.41 -3.46
N ILE A 100 1.04 0.28 -2.34
CA ILE A 100 -0.13 0.19 -1.46
C ILE A 100 -1.40 0.69 -2.17
N ILE A 101 -1.32 1.80 -2.93
CA ILE A 101 -2.45 2.32 -3.70
C ILE A 101 -2.95 1.29 -4.71
N HIS A 102 -2.06 0.67 -5.49
CA HIS A 102 -2.47 -0.34 -6.47
C HIS A 102 -3.09 -1.58 -5.81
N ASP A 103 -2.56 -2.02 -4.67
CA ASP A 103 -3.09 -3.16 -3.92
C ASP A 103 -4.51 -2.85 -3.38
N TRP A 104 -4.68 -1.68 -2.78
CA TRP A 104 -5.99 -1.20 -2.33
C TRP A 104 -6.99 -1.08 -3.48
N GLU A 105 -6.58 -0.54 -4.64
CA GLU A 105 -7.45 -0.42 -5.81
C GLU A 105 -7.93 -1.78 -6.31
N PHE A 106 -7.07 -2.80 -6.32
CA PHE A 106 -7.47 -4.17 -6.64
C PHE A 106 -8.48 -4.74 -5.64
N ALA A 107 -8.27 -4.50 -4.35
CA ALA A 107 -9.23 -4.91 -3.32
C ALA A 107 -10.57 -4.18 -3.43
N TYR A 108 -10.54 -2.87 -3.74
CA TYR A 108 -11.72 -2.02 -3.78
C TYR A 108 -12.59 -2.24 -5.02
N GLN A 109 -11.99 -2.37 -6.19
CA GLN A 109 -12.71 -2.37 -7.47
C GLN A 109 -12.27 -3.46 -8.46
N GLY A 110 -11.34 -4.33 -8.11
CA GLY A 110 -10.85 -5.41 -8.97
C GLY A 110 -9.94 -4.99 -10.13
N HIS A 111 -9.61 -3.72 -10.25
CA HIS A 111 -8.76 -3.21 -11.32
C HIS A 111 -7.96 -1.98 -10.89
N SER A 112 -6.85 -1.72 -11.58
CA SER A 112 -5.91 -0.65 -11.27
C SER A 112 -5.16 -0.18 -12.51
N SER A 113 -4.22 0.76 -12.32
CA SER A 113 -3.30 1.26 -13.35
C SER A 113 -3.94 2.16 -14.40
N GLU A 114 -4.01 3.47 -14.10
CA GLU A 114 -4.45 4.49 -15.04
C GLU A 114 -3.47 4.71 -16.21
N ASP A 115 -3.97 5.29 -17.31
CA ASP A 115 -3.11 5.77 -18.39
C ASP A 115 -2.45 7.09 -18.01
N VAL A 116 -1.22 7.00 -17.53
CA VAL A 116 -0.44 8.17 -17.07
C VAL A 116 -0.34 9.25 -18.16
N ARG A 117 0.00 8.85 -19.40
CA ARG A 117 0.19 9.82 -20.50
C ARG A 117 -1.10 10.57 -20.82
N ALA A 118 -2.19 9.84 -20.98
CA ALA A 118 -3.48 10.42 -21.28
C ALA A 118 -3.99 11.32 -20.14
N ASN A 119 -3.85 10.85 -18.88
CA ASN A 119 -4.36 11.57 -17.71
C ASN A 119 -3.50 12.80 -17.36
N VAL A 120 -2.19 12.74 -17.52
CA VAL A 120 -1.31 13.93 -17.37
C VAL A 120 -1.68 15.00 -18.40
N THR A 121 -1.94 14.63 -19.66
CA THR A 121 -2.34 15.59 -20.71
C THR A 121 -3.65 16.30 -20.36
N ARG A 122 -4.56 15.65 -19.63
CA ARG A 122 -5.84 16.21 -19.17
C ARG A 122 -5.79 16.87 -17.80
N GLY A 123 -4.63 16.78 -17.10
CA GLY A 123 -4.51 17.25 -15.71
C GLY A 123 -5.27 16.40 -14.69
N GLU A 124 -5.49 15.12 -14.97
CA GLU A 124 -6.31 14.21 -14.17
C GLU A 124 -5.49 13.13 -13.46
N PHE A 125 -4.18 13.07 -13.71
CA PHE A 125 -3.34 12.03 -13.12
C PHE A 125 -3.33 12.08 -11.59
N GLY A 126 -3.76 10.97 -10.96
CA GLY A 126 -3.76 10.83 -9.50
C GLY A 126 -4.85 11.63 -8.76
N THR A 127 -5.80 12.26 -9.47
CA THR A 127 -6.88 13.05 -8.86
C THR A 127 -8.18 12.24 -8.71
N TRP A 128 -8.09 11.09 -8.05
CA TRP A 128 -9.22 10.17 -7.87
C TRP A 128 -9.76 10.25 -6.44
N HIS A 129 -11.06 10.54 -6.33
CA HIS A 129 -11.71 10.87 -5.06
C HIS A 129 -11.56 9.74 -4.03
N GLU A 130 -11.98 8.53 -4.39
CA GLU A 130 -12.05 7.40 -3.45
C GLU A 130 -10.67 6.99 -2.94
N THR A 131 -9.62 7.11 -3.77
CA THR A 131 -8.24 6.80 -3.36
C THR A 131 -7.82 7.65 -2.17
N GLY A 132 -8.02 8.96 -2.24
CA GLY A 132 -7.72 9.87 -1.12
C GLY A 132 -8.69 9.69 0.04
N PHE A 133 -9.99 9.55 -0.27
CA PHE A 133 -11.06 9.46 0.73
C PHE A 133 -10.93 8.24 1.65
N TYR A 134 -10.48 7.10 1.15
CA TYR A 134 -10.31 5.90 1.97
C TYR A 134 -8.91 5.76 2.56
N ILE A 135 -7.86 6.02 1.77
CA ILE A 135 -6.48 5.78 2.24
C ILE A 135 -6.06 6.79 3.30
N ASN A 136 -6.38 8.09 3.15
CA ASN A 136 -5.96 9.09 4.14
C ASN A 136 -6.56 8.85 5.54
N PRO A 137 -7.87 8.61 5.71
CA PRO A 137 -8.41 8.26 7.02
C PRO A 137 -7.86 6.93 7.55
N ALA A 138 -7.58 5.95 6.68
CA ALA A 138 -6.95 4.70 7.12
C ALA A 138 -5.58 4.94 7.76
N ILE A 139 -4.77 5.83 7.17
CA ILE A 139 -3.46 6.18 7.71
C ILE A 139 -3.60 6.92 9.05
N LEU A 140 -4.57 7.84 9.18
CA LEU A 140 -4.82 8.55 10.43
C LEU A 140 -5.23 7.61 11.56
N VAL A 141 -6.20 6.73 11.31
CA VAL A 141 -6.63 5.70 12.27
C VAL A 141 -5.48 4.74 12.60
N GLY A 142 -4.69 4.36 11.59
CA GLY A 142 -3.51 3.52 11.77
C GLY A 142 -2.45 4.19 12.64
N ALA A 143 -2.14 5.45 12.42
CA ALA A 143 -1.19 6.22 13.23
C ALA A 143 -1.63 6.25 14.71
N TYR A 144 -2.91 6.51 14.98
CA TYR A 144 -3.47 6.42 16.32
C TYR A 144 -3.29 5.04 16.97
N LYS A 145 -3.38 3.97 16.17
CA LYS A 145 -3.19 2.58 16.62
C LYS A 145 -1.72 2.14 16.62
N GLY A 146 -0.78 2.98 16.24
CA GLY A 146 0.65 2.65 16.12
C GLY A 146 0.99 1.77 14.94
N LEU A 147 0.17 1.75 13.90
CA LEU A 147 0.39 0.98 12.68
C LEU A 147 1.18 1.77 11.64
N GLY A 148 2.02 1.08 10.88
CA GLY A 148 2.66 1.65 9.70
C GLY A 148 1.68 1.86 8.53
N TYR A 149 2.12 2.56 7.47
CA TYR A 149 1.26 2.88 6.32
C TYR A 149 0.62 1.62 5.69
N GLY A 150 1.43 0.61 5.38
CA GLY A 150 0.92 -0.62 4.76
C GLY A 150 -0.04 -1.39 5.66
N GLU A 151 0.25 -1.45 6.96
CA GLU A 151 -0.61 -2.09 7.95
C GLU A 151 -1.95 -1.34 8.12
N SER A 152 -1.92 -0.01 8.07
CA SER A 152 -3.12 0.82 8.17
C SER A 152 -4.10 0.57 7.03
N VAL A 153 -3.61 0.54 5.80
CA VAL A 153 -4.43 0.25 4.62
C VAL A 153 -4.81 -1.23 4.56
N GLY A 154 -3.91 -2.13 4.96
CA GLY A 154 -4.23 -3.55 5.12
C GLY A 154 -5.37 -3.79 6.11
N ALA A 155 -5.37 -3.10 7.26
CA ALA A 155 -6.45 -3.17 8.23
C ALA A 155 -7.78 -2.63 7.68
N LEU A 156 -7.77 -1.56 6.87
CA LEU A 156 -8.97 -1.09 6.18
C LEU A 156 -9.56 -2.18 5.27
N VAL A 157 -8.71 -2.86 4.49
CA VAL A 157 -9.14 -3.93 3.56
C VAL A 157 -9.67 -5.14 4.34
N GLU A 158 -8.93 -5.61 5.33
CA GLU A 158 -9.28 -6.79 6.14
C GLU A 158 -10.61 -6.63 6.90
N ASN A 159 -10.85 -5.43 7.44
CA ASN A 159 -12.07 -5.14 8.20
C ASN A 159 -13.22 -4.62 7.34
N GLU A 160 -13.05 -4.52 6.02
CA GLU A 160 -14.02 -3.91 5.10
C GLU A 160 -14.48 -2.51 5.56
N GLY A 161 -13.60 -1.77 6.24
CA GLY A 161 -13.89 -0.45 6.77
C GLY A 161 -12.93 0.00 7.87
N LEU A 162 -13.19 1.19 8.42
CA LEU A 162 -12.40 1.80 9.48
C LEU A 162 -13.09 1.69 10.82
N GLN A 163 -12.37 1.22 11.82
CA GLN A 163 -12.76 1.28 13.22
C GLN A 163 -12.28 2.60 13.84
N ILE A 164 -13.04 3.65 13.63
CA ILE A 164 -12.74 4.99 14.14
C ILE A 164 -13.09 5.04 15.63
N PRO A 165 -12.16 5.48 16.51
CA PRO A 165 -12.45 5.68 17.92
C PRO A 165 -13.52 6.75 18.11
N THR A 166 -14.26 6.66 19.21
CA THR A 166 -15.21 7.70 19.58
C THR A 166 -14.52 9.02 19.94
N GLU A 167 -15.20 10.13 19.79
CA GLU A 167 -14.69 11.44 20.18
C GLU A 167 -14.19 11.45 21.63
N GLN A 168 -14.93 10.82 22.55
CA GLN A 168 -14.55 10.75 23.96
C GLN A 168 -13.26 9.96 24.18
N GLU A 169 -13.08 8.81 23.48
CA GLU A 169 -11.84 8.03 23.54
C GLU A 169 -10.64 8.83 23.03
N LEU A 170 -10.81 9.61 21.98
CA LEU A 170 -9.76 10.47 21.43
C LEU A 170 -9.40 11.60 22.40
N ILE A 171 -10.39 12.29 22.97
CA ILE A 171 -10.19 13.34 23.99
C ILE A 171 -9.44 12.77 25.19
N ASP A 172 -9.84 11.63 25.69
CA ASP A 172 -9.22 11.00 26.86
C ASP A 172 -7.78 10.56 26.54
N THR A 173 -7.54 10.08 25.32
CA THR A 173 -6.19 9.74 24.85
C THR A 173 -5.28 10.98 24.84
N VAL A 174 -5.73 12.10 24.29
CA VAL A 174 -4.95 13.35 24.30
C VAL A 174 -4.62 13.76 25.73
N LYS A 175 -5.61 13.79 26.64
CA LYS A 175 -5.41 14.19 28.03
C LYS A 175 -4.42 13.30 28.79
N MET A 176 -4.48 11.98 28.57
CA MET A 176 -3.64 11.03 29.29
C MET A 176 -2.21 10.96 28.75
N LEU A 177 -2.03 11.12 27.45
CA LEU A 177 -0.76 10.79 26.79
C LEU A 177 0.06 12.01 26.35
N VAL A 178 -0.47 13.24 26.46
CA VAL A 178 0.23 14.46 25.99
C VAL A 178 1.66 14.61 26.55
N GLU A 179 1.90 14.14 27.76
CA GLU A 179 3.23 14.22 28.41
C GLU A 179 4.06 12.94 28.27
N SER A 180 3.40 11.76 28.07
CA SER A 180 4.07 10.45 28.09
C SER A 180 4.24 9.83 26.72
N ASP A 181 3.35 10.10 25.77
CA ASP A 181 3.36 9.61 24.39
C ASP A 181 2.77 10.70 23.48
N SER A 182 3.62 11.68 23.15
CA SER A 182 3.23 12.83 22.36
C SER A 182 2.77 12.48 20.94
N ASP A 183 3.34 11.44 20.33
CA ASP A 183 3.02 11.03 18.96
C ASP A 183 1.61 10.45 18.89
N ARG A 184 1.24 9.62 19.86
CA ARG A 184 -0.10 9.06 19.95
C ARG A 184 -1.13 10.12 20.34
N ALA A 185 -0.77 11.05 21.22
CA ALA A 185 -1.62 12.19 21.56
C ALA A 185 -1.86 13.08 20.34
N ALA A 186 -0.83 13.37 19.55
CA ALA A 186 -0.94 14.12 18.30
C ALA A 186 -1.84 13.41 17.28
N SER A 187 -1.67 12.10 17.09
CA SER A 187 -2.52 11.31 16.19
C SER A 187 -4.00 11.30 16.62
N ALA A 188 -4.27 11.28 17.93
CA ALA A 188 -5.63 11.40 18.45
C ALA A 188 -6.22 12.80 18.21
N ALA A 189 -5.42 13.85 18.39
CA ALA A 189 -5.82 15.24 18.09
C ALA A 189 -6.09 15.45 16.59
N ASP A 190 -5.28 14.88 15.72
CA ASP A 190 -5.49 14.91 14.26
C ASP A 190 -6.82 14.25 13.89
N LEU A 191 -7.14 13.09 14.46
CA LEU A 191 -8.43 12.41 14.23
C LEU A 191 -9.64 13.23 14.70
N LEU A 192 -9.51 14.01 15.79
CA LEU A 192 -10.58 14.90 16.27
C LEU A 192 -10.89 16.05 15.32
N THR A 193 -9.95 16.42 14.42
CA THR A 193 -10.10 17.54 13.50
C THR A 193 -10.59 17.14 12.12
N HIS A 194 -10.68 15.84 11.82
CA HIS A 194 -11.07 15.27 10.53
C HIS A 194 -12.36 14.46 10.62
#